data_be3078c8432e0383ee6fd1c93b8776f3
#
_entry.id   be3078c8432e0383ee6fd1c93b8776f3
#
_cell.length_a   1.000
_cell.length_b   1.000
_cell.length_c   1.000
_cell.angle_alpha   90.00
_cell.angle_beta   90.00
_cell.angle_gamma   90.00
#
_symmetry.space_group_name_H-M   'P 1'
#
loop_
_entity.id
_entity.type
_entity.pdbx_description
1 polymer ?
#
loop_
_entity_poly.entity_id
_entity_poly.type
_entity_poly.pdbx_seq_one_letter_code
_entity_poly.pdbx_strand_id
1 'polypeptide(L)'
;MSLLKGKKGLIMGVANDRSIAWGISKKLAEHGAELAFTYLGEALKKRVVPLAKSLNSDFTLSCNVESKEEVIKLFEDIKAKWGKIDFVVHAIAYSDKSELSGEYLKTTRDNFLKSMLISCFSFTEI
;
A
#
# COMPACT_ATOMS: atom_id res chain seq x y z
N MET A 1 -10.90 -17.62 13.84
CA MET A 1 -12.01 -17.40 12.91
C MET A 1 -11.50 -17.42 11.47
N SER A 2 -12.24 -18.00 10.54
CA SER A 2 -11.73 -18.24 9.18
C SER A 2 -12.65 -17.65 8.09
N LEU A 3 -13.25 -16.50 8.38
CA LEU A 3 -14.16 -15.82 7.45
C LEU A 3 -13.51 -15.55 6.09
N LEU A 4 -12.21 -15.27 6.09
CA LEU A 4 -11.46 -14.93 4.88
C LEU A 4 -10.45 -16.03 4.47
N LYS A 5 -10.65 -17.25 4.94
CA LYS A 5 -9.77 -18.36 4.58
C LYS A 5 -9.72 -18.53 3.05
N GLY A 6 -8.52 -18.60 2.51
CA GLY A 6 -8.29 -18.73 1.06
C GLY A 6 -8.40 -17.42 0.29
N LYS A 7 -8.74 -16.32 0.95
CA LYS A 7 -8.76 -14.99 0.31
C LYS A 7 -7.37 -14.38 0.30
N LYS A 8 -7.03 -13.70 -0.78
CA LYS A 8 -5.72 -13.08 -1.00
C LYS A 8 -5.88 -11.59 -1.23
N GLY A 9 -5.17 -10.80 -0.44
CA GLY A 9 -5.29 -9.34 -0.49
C GLY A 9 -3.96 -8.62 -0.54
N LEU A 10 -3.94 -7.52 -1.28
CA LEU A 10 -2.81 -6.62 -1.36
C LEU A 10 -3.03 -5.45 -0.41
N ILE A 11 -2.07 -5.19 0.45
CA ILE A 11 -2.10 -4.08 1.41
C ILE A 11 -1.08 -3.04 0.99
N MET A 12 -1.56 -1.83 0.72
CA MET A 12 -0.73 -0.68 0.34
C MET A 12 -0.90 0.40 1.39
N GLY A 13 0.20 0.85 1.99
CA GLY A 13 0.17 1.97 2.93
C GLY A 13 0.58 1.66 4.36
N VAL A 14 1.14 0.49 4.64
CA VAL A 14 1.74 0.22 5.94
C VAL A 14 3.09 0.93 6.03
N ALA A 15 3.24 1.83 6.99
CA ALA A 15 4.50 2.51 7.27
C ALA A 15 5.12 2.05 8.59
N ASN A 16 4.27 1.71 9.56
CA ASN A 16 4.67 1.24 10.89
C ASN A 16 3.48 0.53 11.55
N ASP A 17 3.66 0.13 12.81
CA ASP A 17 2.64 -0.57 13.59
C ASP A 17 1.46 0.33 14.06
N ARG A 18 1.51 1.62 13.74
CA ARG A 18 0.44 2.59 14.02
C ARG A 18 -0.37 2.95 12.78
N SER A 19 0.03 2.48 11.61
CA SER A 19 -0.69 2.74 10.36
C SER A 19 -2.12 2.16 10.42
N ILE A 20 -3.06 2.87 9.84
CA ILE A 20 -4.44 2.37 9.67
C ILE A 20 -4.41 1.05 8.89
N ALA A 21 -3.62 1.00 7.81
CA ALA A 21 -3.45 -0.21 7.02
C ALA A 21 -2.92 -1.38 7.85
N TRP A 22 -2.09 -1.14 8.86
CA TRP A 22 -1.60 -2.19 9.74
C TRP A 22 -2.72 -2.77 10.62
N GLY A 23 -3.56 -1.89 11.19
CA GLY A 23 -4.73 -2.32 11.95
C GLY A 23 -5.67 -3.18 11.11
N ILE A 24 -5.92 -2.76 9.88
CA ILE A 24 -6.72 -3.53 8.91
C ILE A 24 -6.05 -4.88 8.63
N SER A 25 -4.75 -4.89 8.36
CA SER A 25 -4.00 -6.11 8.04
C SER A 25 -4.08 -7.16 9.16
N LYS A 26 -3.94 -6.72 10.41
CA LYS A 26 -4.06 -7.62 11.57
C LYS A 26 -5.43 -8.31 11.59
N LYS A 27 -6.49 -7.52 11.37
CA LYS A 27 -7.85 -8.07 11.35
C LYS A 27 -8.06 -9.04 10.20
N LEU A 28 -7.60 -8.70 9.01
CA LEU A 28 -7.71 -9.58 7.85
C LEU A 28 -6.97 -10.90 8.07
N ALA A 29 -5.75 -10.84 8.60
CA ALA A 29 -4.96 -12.04 8.90
C ALA A 29 -5.60 -12.89 10.00
N GLU A 30 -6.15 -12.25 11.04
CA GLU A 30 -6.90 -12.93 12.12
C GLU A 30 -8.06 -13.75 11.55
N HIS A 31 -8.68 -13.30 10.48
CA HIS A 31 -9.76 -14.00 9.81
C HIS A 31 -9.31 -14.95 8.68
N GLY A 32 -8.01 -15.18 8.55
CA GLY A 32 -7.47 -16.20 7.66
C GLY A 32 -7.03 -15.75 6.28
N ALA A 33 -7.04 -14.45 6.00
CA ALA A 33 -6.57 -13.93 4.71
C ALA A 33 -5.06 -14.10 4.55
N GLU A 34 -4.63 -14.39 3.32
CA GLU A 34 -3.22 -14.27 2.94
C GLU A 34 -2.99 -12.85 2.43
N LEU A 35 -1.91 -12.21 2.88
CA LEU A 35 -1.64 -10.81 2.59
C LEU A 35 -0.31 -10.63 1.87
N ALA A 36 -0.28 -9.71 0.92
CA ALA A 36 0.94 -9.14 0.35
C ALA A 36 1.01 -7.67 0.74
N PHE A 37 2.22 -7.15 0.91
CA PHE A 37 2.44 -5.79 1.34
C PHE A 37 3.33 -5.06 0.36
N THR A 38 3.03 -3.79 0.09
CA THR A 38 3.92 -2.92 -0.66
C THR A 38 4.63 -1.94 0.26
N TYR A 39 5.78 -1.48 -0.19
CA TYR A 39 6.55 -0.43 0.47
C TYR A 39 7.27 0.41 -0.58
N LEU A 40 7.67 1.60 -0.21
CA LEU A 40 8.51 2.46 -1.04
C LEU A 40 9.77 2.84 -0.27
N GLY A 41 10.93 2.42 -0.80
CA GLY A 41 12.23 2.75 -0.23
C GLY A 41 12.71 1.83 0.89
N GLU A 42 14.00 1.84 1.13
CA GLU A 42 14.66 0.95 2.09
C GLU A 42 14.23 1.21 3.55
N ALA A 43 13.97 2.47 3.91
CA ALA A 43 13.53 2.81 5.25
C ALA A 43 12.21 2.14 5.61
N LEU A 44 11.24 2.16 4.70
CA LEU A 44 9.95 1.48 4.89
C LEU A 44 10.08 -0.04 4.78
N LYS A 45 10.95 -0.53 3.88
CA LYS A 45 11.21 -1.97 3.77
C LYS A 45 11.62 -2.57 5.11
N LYS A 46 12.54 -1.91 5.83
CA LYS A 46 13.02 -2.36 7.14
C LYS A 46 11.92 -2.46 8.19
N ARG A 47 10.85 -1.69 8.03
CA ARG A 47 9.69 -1.72 8.94
C ARG A 47 8.62 -2.70 8.49
N VAL A 48 8.33 -2.71 7.20
CA VAL A 48 7.23 -3.49 6.62
C VAL A 48 7.54 -4.99 6.62
N VAL A 49 8.75 -5.39 6.26
CA VAL A 49 9.12 -6.82 6.18
C VAL A 49 8.92 -7.54 7.51
N PRO A 50 9.42 -7.05 8.65
CA PRO A 50 9.18 -7.71 9.94
C PRO A 50 7.71 -7.76 10.33
N LEU A 51 6.96 -6.69 10.04
CA LEU A 51 5.53 -6.64 10.32
C LEU A 51 4.77 -7.68 9.49
N ALA A 52 5.07 -7.78 8.19
CA ALA A 52 4.49 -8.79 7.32
C ALA A 52 4.76 -10.20 7.84
N LYS A 53 5.99 -10.49 8.26
CA LYS A 53 6.36 -11.79 8.83
C LYS A 53 5.57 -12.12 10.09
N SER A 54 5.26 -11.13 10.91
CA SER A 54 4.44 -11.34 12.10
C SER A 54 3.02 -11.81 11.78
N LEU A 55 2.57 -11.58 10.55
CA LEU A 55 1.29 -12.07 10.03
C LEU A 55 1.46 -13.25 9.05
N ASN A 56 2.60 -13.93 9.13
CA ASN A 56 2.95 -15.08 8.30
C ASN A 56 3.02 -14.75 6.79
N SER A 57 3.39 -13.51 6.45
CA SER A 57 3.57 -13.11 5.06
C SER A 57 5.05 -12.86 4.75
N ASP A 58 5.53 -13.54 3.72
CA ASP A 58 6.84 -13.28 3.10
C ASP A 58 6.68 -12.54 1.78
N PHE A 59 5.46 -12.15 1.42
CA PHE A 59 5.18 -11.52 0.13
C PHE A 59 5.16 -10.00 0.29
N THR A 60 6.34 -9.40 0.16
CA THR A 60 6.53 -7.95 0.23
C THR A 60 7.16 -7.46 -1.08
N LEU A 61 6.67 -6.34 -1.60
CA LEU A 61 7.02 -5.83 -2.92
C LEU A 61 7.27 -4.33 -2.85
N SER A 62 8.30 -3.88 -3.55
CA SER A 62 8.54 -2.45 -3.73
C SER A 62 7.61 -1.90 -4.82
N CYS A 63 6.96 -0.79 -4.55
CA CYS A 63 6.14 -0.13 -5.56
C CYS A 63 6.05 1.38 -5.31
N ASN A 64 6.49 2.16 -6.29
CA ASN A 64 6.23 3.58 -6.36
C ASN A 64 5.00 3.80 -7.24
N VAL A 65 3.88 4.21 -6.64
CA VAL A 65 2.61 4.40 -7.39
C VAL A 65 2.64 5.58 -8.35
N GLU A 66 3.69 6.42 -8.31
CA GLU A 66 3.92 7.43 -9.34
C GLU A 66 4.44 6.83 -10.65
N SER A 67 5.00 5.63 -10.60
CA SER A 67 5.54 4.93 -11.75
C SER A 67 4.56 3.90 -12.28
N LYS A 68 4.03 4.13 -13.46
CA LYS A 68 3.11 3.19 -14.10
C LYS A 68 3.77 1.84 -14.33
N GLU A 69 5.05 1.85 -14.69
CA GLU A 69 5.83 0.62 -14.92
C GLU A 69 5.95 -0.21 -13.64
N GLU A 70 6.17 0.44 -12.50
CA GLU A 70 6.24 -0.27 -11.21
C GLU A 70 4.89 -0.83 -10.79
N VAL A 71 3.80 -0.13 -11.07
CA VAL A 71 2.44 -0.63 -10.81
C VAL A 71 2.17 -1.88 -11.67
N ILE A 72 2.50 -1.83 -12.95
CA ILE A 72 2.36 -2.98 -13.85
C ILE A 72 3.17 -4.18 -13.33
N LYS A 73 4.45 -3.94 -12.98
CA LYS A 73 5.32 -5.01 -12.47
C LYS A 73 4.78 -5.60 -11.17
N LEU A 74 4.26 -4.78 -10.29
CA LEU A 74 3.63 -5.23 -9.05
C LEU A 74 2.57 -6.29 -9.32
N PHE A 75 1.65 -6.01 -10.24
CA PHE A 75 0.56 -6.94 -10.55
C PHE A 75 1.02 -8.14 -11.37
N GLU A 76 2.05 -7.99 -12.19
CA GLU A 76 2.69 -9.14 -12.84
C GLU A 76 3.28 -10.11 -11.81
N ASP A 77 3.99 -9.59 -10.80
CA ASP A 77 4.57 -10.40 -9.73
C ASP A 77 3.49 -11.07 -8.88
N ILE A 78 2.41 -10.36 -8.57
CA ILE A 78 1.27 -10.92 -7.84
C ILE A 78 0.62 -12.05 -8.65
N LYS A 79 0.40 -11.81 -9.93
CA LYS A 79 -0.19 -12.82 -10.82
C LYS A 79 0.68 -14.07 -10.92
N ALA A 80 2.00 -13.90 -11.01
CA ALA A 80 2.93 -15.01 -11.09
C ALA A 80 2.90 -15.87 -9.81
N LYS A 81 2.77 -15.26 -8.64
CA LYS A 81 2.78 -15.99 -7.36
C LYS A 81 1.41 -16.48 -6.93
N TRP A 82 0.36 -15.66 -7.08
CA TRP A 82 -0.98 -15.97 -6.58
C TRP A 82 -1.99 -16.36 -7.67
N GLY A 83 -1.78 -15.91 -8.90
CA GLY A 83 -2.71 -16.10 -10.01
C GLY A 83 -3.94 -15.19 -9.94
N LYS A 84 -4.38 -14.84 -8.75
CA LYS A 84 -5.53 -13.96 -8.53
C LYS A 84 -5.36 -13.15 -7.25
N ILE A 85 -6.20 -12.15 -7.10
CA ILE A 85 -6.31 -11.33 -5.90
C ILE A 85 -7.80 -11.14 -5.60
N ASP A 86 -8.17 -11.16 -4.33
CA ASP A 86 -9.57 -11.01 -3.92
C ASP A 86 -9.89 -9.58 -3.48
N PHE A 87 -8.93 -8.86 -2.94
CA PHE A 87 -9.13 -7.48 -2.48
C PHE A 87 -7.83 -6.68 -2.45
N VAL A 88 -7.97 -5.36 -2.49
CA VAL A 88 -6.88 -4.39 -2.32
C VAL A 88 -7.28 -3.41 -1.22
N VAL A 89 -6.34 -3.14 -0.31
CA VAL A 89 -6.44 -2.05 0.64
C VAL A 89 -5.49 -0.96 0.19
N HIS A 90 -6.04 0.13 -0.33
CA HIS A 90 -5.28 1.29 -0.77
C HIS A 90 -5.35 2.36 0.32
N ALA A 91 -4.31 2.46 1.13
CA ALA A 91 -4.21 3.41 2.22
C ALA A 91 -2.99 4.31 2.03
N ILE A 92 -2.90 4.90 0.85
CA ILE A 92 -1.78 5.75 0.41
C ILE A 92 -2.28 7.17 0.20
N ALA A 93 -1.55 8.13 0.75
CA ALA A 93 -1.78 9.54 0.50
C ALA A 93 -0.44 10.28 0.56
N TYR A 94 -0.35 11.37 -0.16
CA TYR A 94 0.82 12.22 -0.17
C TYR A 94 0.43 13.67 -0.39
N SER A 95 1.10 14.55 0.31
CA SER A 95 1.20 15.98 -0.01
C SER A 95 2.55 16.48 0.45
N ASP A 96 3.10 17.48 -0.23
CA ASP A 96 4.34 18.11 0.20
C ASP A 96 4.14 18.71 1.59
N LYS A 97 4.98 18.30 2.53
CA LYS A 97 4.87 18.71 3.93
C LYS A 97 4.93 20.23 4.08
N SER A 98 5.70 20.92 3.25
CA SER A 98 5.83 22.37 3.30
C SER A 98 4.52 23.10 2.93
N GLU A 99 3.59 22.44 2.28
CA GLU A 99 2.31 23.00 1.86
C GLU A 99 1.13 22.53 2.73
N LEU A 100 1.39 21.75 3.78
CA LEU A 100 0.33 21.29 4.72
C LEU A 100 -0.04 22.33 5.77
N SER A 101 0.66 23.46 5.80
CA SER A 101 0.37 24.57 6.71
C SER A 101 0.30 25.87 5.94
N GLY A 102 -0.42 26.88 6.48
CA GLY A 102 -0.59 28.17 5.86
C GLY A 102 -1.86 28.25 5.01
N GLU A 103 -1.85 29.13 4.03
CA GLU A 103 -3.01 29.42 3.22
C GLU A 103 -3.17 28.43 2.06
N TYR A 104 -4.36 27.88 1.91
CA TYR A 104 -4.68 26.97 0.80
C TYR A 104 -4.41 27.62 -0.58
N LEU A 105 -4.64 28.92 -0.70
CA LEU A 105 -4.44 29.65 -1.97
C LEU A 105 -2.99 29.62 -2.45
N LYS A 106 -2.03 29.30 -1.58
CA LYS A 106 -0.61 29.17 -1.92
C LYS A 106 -0.23 27.78 -2.41
N THR A 107 -1.19 26.87 -2.53
CA THR A 107 -0.95 25.53 -3.07
C THR A 107 -0.37 25.64 -4.48
N THR A 108 0.75 24.96 -4.71
CA THR A 108 1.37 24.93 -6.04
C THR A 108 0.67 23.94 -6.96
N ARG A 109 0.72 24.21 -8.24
CA ARG A 109 0.21 23.30 -9.27
C ARG A 109 0.89 21.94 -9.18
N ASP A 110 2.21 21.92 -9.05
CA ASP A 110 3.00 20.70 -9.03
C ASP A 110 2.64 19.82 -7.83
N ASN A 111 2.54 20.42 -6.63
CA ASN A 111 2.15 19.65 -5.47
C ASN A 111 0.71 19.15 -5.55
N PHE A 112 -0.20 19.96 -6.07
CA PHE A 112 -1.59 19.53 -6.25
C PHE A 112 -1.67 18.32 -7.20
N LEU A 113 -1.00 18.39 -8.34
CA LEU A 113 -0.99 17.28 -9.31
C LEU A 113 -0.37 16.02 -8.71
N LYS A 114 0.76 16.15 -8.02
CA LYS A 114 1.43 15.03 -7.38
C LYS A 114 0.59 14.41 -6.26
N SER A 115 -0.03 15.25 -5.45
CA SER A 115 -0.92 14.79 -4.37
C SER A 115 -2.11 14.02 -4.92
N MET A 116 -2.73 14.50 -5.99
CA MET A 116 -3.86 13.82 -6.63
C MET A 116 -3.44 12.54 -7.33
N LEU A 117 -2.28 12.53 -7.96
CA LEU A 117 -1.76 11.31 -8.60
C LEU A 117 -1.56 10.20 -7.57
N ILE A 118 -0.86 10.51 -6.47
CA ILE A 118 -0.51 9.50 -5.46
C ILE A 118 -1.71 9.14 -4.58
N SER A 119 -2.50 10.14 -4.17
CA SER A 119 -3.57 9.91 -3.19
C SER A 119 -4.89 9.46 -3.80
N CYS A 120 -5.11 9.76 -5.06
CA CYS A 120 -6.40 9.52 -5.71
C CYS A 120 -6.28 8.65 -6.96
N PHE A 121 -5.57 9.11 -7.99
CA PHE A 121 -5.53 8.41 -9.26
C PHE A 121 -4.87 7.04 -9.16
N SER A 122 -3.87 6.87 -8.30
CA SER A 122 -3.23 5.57 -8.11
C SER A 122 -4.21 4.47 -7.74
N PHE A 123 -5.29 4.80 -7.02
CA PHE A 123 -6.36 3.83 -6.74
C PHE A 123 -7.09 3.38 -8.00
N THR A 124 -7.29 4.30 -8.94
CA THR A 124 -7.95 3.98 -10.21
C THR A 124 -7.07 3.12 -11.10
N GLU A 125 -5.75 3.33 -11.04
CA GLU A 125 -4.78 2.67 -11.91
C GLU A 125 -4.48 1.22 -11.49
N ILE A 126 -4.63 0.90 -10.21
CA ILE A 126 -4.37 -0.46 -9.69
C ILE A 126 -5.58 -1.45 -9.91
#